data_1cd1bf87947f42364a4bd5d42849cdbf
#
_entry.id   1cd1bf87947f42364a4bd5d42849cdbf
#
_cell.length_a   1.000
_cell.length_b   1.000
_cell.length_c   1.000
_cell.angle_alpha   90.00
_cell.angle_beta   90.00
_cell.angle_gamma   90.00
#
_symmetry.space_group_name_H-M   'P 1'
#
loop_
_entity.id
_entity.type
_entity.pdbx_description
1 polymer ?
#
loop_
_entity_poly.entity_id
_entity_poly.type
_entity_poly.pdbx_seq_one_letter_code
_entity_poly.pdbx_strand_id
1 'polypeptide(L)'
;VAVTVNYIDNEFRPAGFTNPNEDNLMLKDVSNEVLHSHVPYYQGLVHAPQIPEMTLCPSTTTGSSTLHWMLTAEIANKLSTASSKKVDKSAEYLRILTERIEKTKEHWNSIRQVAVEMTRRIRQGGRWFVRSLEHPGFQSELHGVASGPSIVNWGNWEKSKMHNVMLINAISPGYPTEIKLAQEKQVEGAYVIGIGPDSLDGESTHG
;
A
#
# COMPACT_ATOMS: atom_id res chain seq x y z
N VAL A 1 -19.55 10.26 -8.17
CA VAL A 1 -18.60 10.45 -7.05
C VAL A 1 -17.20 10.41 -7.60
N ALA A 2 -16.37 11.37 -7.24
CA ALA A 2 -14.95 11.39 -7.52
C ALA A 2 -14.15 11.24 -6.24
N VAL A 3 -13.08 10.46 -6.29
CA VAL A 3 -12.05 10.41 -5.25
C VAL A 3 -10.78 10.98 -5.85
N THR A 4 -10.22 12.00 -5.26
CA THR A 4 -9.09 12.72 -5.83
C THR A 4 -8.02 13.00 -4.80
N VAL A 5 -6.81 13.23 -5.25
CA VAL A 5 -5.74 13.78 -4.42
C VAL A 5 -6.06 15.21 -4.02
N ASN A 6 -5.52 15.63 -2.90
CA ASN A 6 -5.89 16.88 -2.28
C ASN A 6 -5.19 18.07 -2.94
N TYR A 7 -5.73 18.55 -4.05
CA TYR A 7 -5.55 19.95 -4.42
C TYR A 7 -6.91 20.53 -4.76
N ILE A 8 -7.44 21.18 -3.76
CA ILE A 8 -8.78 21.74 -3.78
C ILE A 8 -8.79 23.02 -4.58
N ASP A 9 -7.69 23.75 -4.56
CA ASP A 9 -7.61 25.09 -5.08
C ASP A 9 -6.76 25.15 -6.35
N ASN A 10 -7.24 25.93 -7.32
CA ASN A 10 -6.50 26.28 -8.52
C ASN A 10 -5.15 26.97 -8.22
N GLU A 11 -4.91 27.36 -6.99
CA GLU A 11 -3.71 28.03 -6.51
C GLU A 11 -2.50 27.12 -6.38
N PHE A 12 -2.69 25.81 -6.27
CA PHE A 12 -1.60 24.85 -6.11
C PHE A 12 -1.37 24.03 -7.36
N ARG A 13 -1.11 24.69 -8.48
CA ARG A 13 -0.59 23.99 -9.66
C ARG A 13 0.92 24.05 -9.64
N PRO A 14 1.62 22.90 -9.61
CA PRO A 14 3.07 22.91 -9.76
C PRO A 14 3.47 23.62 -11.04
N ALA A 15 4.62 24.31 -11.01
CA ALA A 15 5.18 24.91 -12.21
C ALA A 15 5.34 23.81 -13.30
N GLY A 16 4.79 24.05 -14.48
CA GLY A 16 4.82 23.10 -15.58
C GLY A 16 3.65 22.10 -15.62
N PHE A 17 2.70 22.18 -14.69
CA PHE A 17 1.48 21.37 -14.79
C PHE A 17 0.64 21.83 -15.99
N THR A 18 0.42 20.94 -16.93
CA THR A 18 -0.54 21.11 -18.03
C THR A 18 -1.73 20.19 -17.79
N ASN A 19 -2.93 20.74 -17.77
CA ASN A 19 -4.12 19.91 -17.77
C ASN A 19 -4.23 19.24 -19.16
N PRO A 20 -4.23 17.89 -19.25
CA PRO A 20 -4.35 17.20 -20.52
C PRO A 20 -5.75 17.31 -21.17
N ASN A 21 -6.72 17.84 -20.43
CA ASN A 21 -8.08 18.04 -20.92
C ASN A 21 -8.16 19.39 -21.64
N GLU A 22 -8.59 19.37 -22.92
CA GLU A 22 -8.71 20.56 -23.78
C GLU A 22 -9.64 21.62 -23.18
N ASP A 23 -10.70 21.19 -22.51
CA ASP A 23 -11.65 22.08 -21.84
C ASP A 23 -11.14 22.63 -20.50
N ASN A 24 -9.92 22.24 -20.11
CA ASN A 24 -9.31 22.59 -18.82
C ASN A 24 -10.17 22.19 -17.59
N LEU A 25 -11.06 21.22 -17.74
CA LEU A 25 -11.89 20.70 -16.66
C LEU A 25 -11.10 19.79 -15.74
N MET A 26 -11.44 19.84 -14.48
CA MET A 26 -10.96 18.89 -13.45
C MET A 26 -12.07 17.89 -13.13
N LEU A 27 -11.71 16.74 -12.57
CA LEU A 27 -12.69 15.73 -12.17
C LEU A 27 -13.77 16.29 -11.25
N LYS A 28 -13.41 17.22 -10.36
CA LYS A 28 -14.34 17.92 -9.48
C LYS A 28 -15.41 18.72 -10.23
N ASP A 29 -15.08 19.26 -11.40
CA ASP A 29 -15.98 20.13 -12.16
C ASP A 29 -17.10 19.36 -12.88
N VAL A 30 -16.90 18.05 -13.05
CA VAL A 30 -17.82 17.13 -13.72
C VAL A 30 -18.40 16.04 -12.82
N SER A 31 -18.09 16.09 -11.52
CA SER A 31 -18.59 15.12 -10.55
C SER A 31 -19.72 15.72 -9.70
N ASN A 32 -20.72 14.89 -9.40
CA ASN A 32 -21.80 15.30 -8.50
C ASN A 32 -21.30 15.49 -7.05
N GLU A 33 -20.34 14.68 -6.64
CA GLU A 33 -19.75 14.73 -5.29
C GLU A 33 -18.25 14.47 -5.37
N VAL A 34 -17.48 15.13 -4.52
CA VAL A 34 -16.03 14.98 -4.44
C VAL A 34 -15.63 14.56 -3.04
N LEU A 35 -14.94 13.45 -2.93
CA LEU A 35 -14.35 12.96 -1.69
C LEU A 35 -12.84 13.21 -1.72
N HIS A 36 -12.34 13.98 -0.77
CA HIS A 36 -10.93 14.32 -0.69
C HIS A 36 -10.16 13.22 0.05
N SER A 37 -9.14 12.66 -0.61
CA SER A 37 -8.29 11.62 -0.03
C SER A 37 -7.27 12.15 0.99
N HIS A 38 -7.10 13.47 1.08
CA HIS A 38 -6.07 14.14 1.88
C HIS A 38 -4.63 13.68 1.56
N VAL A 39 -4.43 13.11 0.40
CA VAL A 39 -3.11 12.73 -0.11
C VAL A 39 -2.42 13.98 -0.65
N PRO A 40 -1.16 14.25 -0.26
CA PRO A 40 -0.43 15.40 -0.79
C PRO A 40 -0.20 15.26 -2.30
N TYR A 41 -0.01 16.38 -2.99
CA TYR A 41 0.15 16.39 -4.45
C TYR A 41 1.26 15.45 -4.94
N TYR A 42 2.42 15.50 -4.30
CA TYR A 42 3.53 14.60 -4.64
C TYR A 42 3.36 13.17 -4.12
N GLN A 43 2.25 12.88 -3.46
CA GLN A 43 1.79 11.57 -3.01
C GLN A 43 2.66 10.89 -1.96
N GLY A 44 3.95 11.21 -1.88
CA GLY A 44 4.86 10.65 -0.87
C GLY A 44 4.73 11.32 0.49
N LEU A 45 4.95 10.55 1.55
CA LEU A 45 4.82 11.00 2.93
C LEU A 45 6.16 11.26 3.62
N VAL A 46 7.27 10.77 3.02
CA VAL A 46 8.59 10.82 3.66
C VAL A 46 9.55 11.62 2.81
N HIS A 47 10.22 12.57 3.43
CA HIS A 47 11.32 13.33 2.82
C HIS A 47 12.65 12.66 3.13
N ALA A 48 13.50 12.53 2.10
CA ALA A 48 14.87 12.06 2.24
C ALA A 48 15.81 13.22 1.90
N PRO A 49 16.69 13.67 2.83
CA PRO A 49 17.59 14.80 2.59
C PRO A 49 18.54 14.62 1.39
N GLN A 50 18.79 13.38 1.01
CA GLN A 50 19.65 13.01 -0.13
C GLN A 50 18.98 13.23 -1.49
N ILE A 51 17.67 13.35 -1.51
CA ILE A 51 16.85 13.57 -2.72
C ILE A 51 15.73 14.57 -2.39
N PRO A 52 16.10 15.84 -2.11
CA PRO A 52 15.17 16.84 -1.57
C PRO A 52 14.04 17.20 -2.54
N GLU A 53 14.21 16.97 -3.82
CA GLU A 53 13.23 17.21 -4.88
C GLU A 53 12.09 16.16 -4.93
N MET A 54 12.21 15.07 -4.17
CA MET A 54 11.25 13.97 -4.21
C MET A 54 10.78 13.57 -2.82
N THR A 55 9.52 13.15 -2.75
CA THR A 55 8.97 12.45 -1.59
C THR A 55 8.91 10.95 -1.85
N LEU A 56 9.13 10.15 -0.81
CA LEU A 56 9.07 8.70 -0.83
C LEU A 56 7.78 8.19 -0.17
N CYS A 57 7.49 6.92 -0.37
CA CYS A 57 6.37 6.22 0.28
C CYS A 57 5.02 6.84 -0.10
N PRO A 58 4.53 6.59 -1.31
CA PRO A 58 3.26 7.13 -1.78
C PRO A 58 2.08 6.65 -0.93
N SER A 59 1.12 7.52 -0.75
CA SER A 59 -0.08 7.29 0.08
C SER A 59 -1.39 7.27 -0.69
N THR A 60 -1.33 7.43 -2.01
CA THR A 60 -2.53 7.57 -2.86
C THR A 60 -3.45 6.37 -2.75
N THR A 61 -2.92 5.18 -2.90
CA THR A 61 -3.71 3.95 -2.80
C THR A 61 -4.30 3.79 -1.42
N THR A 62 -3.52 4.05 -0.36
CA THR A 62 -4.00 3.96 1.02
C THR A 62 -5.16 4.92 1.27
N GLY A 63 -5.02 6.19 0.89
CA GLY A 63 -6.06 7.20 1.07
C GLY A 63 -7.32 6.89 0.27
N SER A 64 -7.17 6.60 -1.02
CA SER A 64 -8.29 6.31 -1.91
C SER A 64 -9.02 5.02 -1.53
N SER A 65 -8.28 3.96 -1.18
CA SER A 65 -8.87 2.70 -0.73
C SER A 65 -9.61 2.86 0.60
N THR A 66 -9.08 3.65 1.51
CA THR A 66 -9.77 3.95 2.78
C THR A 66 -11.13 4.58 2.53
N LEU A 67 -11.21 5.63 1.69
CA LEU A 67 -12.47 6.26 1.32
C LEU A 67 -13.43 5.30 0.62
N HIS A 68 -12.92 4.47 -0.28
CA HIS A 68 -13.72 3.46 -0.97
C HIS A 68 -14.37 2.47 0.01
N TRP A 69 -13.60 1.95 0.96
CA TRP A 69 -14.12 0.98 1.94
C TRP A 69 -15.04 1.61 2.97
N MET A 70 -14.80 2.86 3.37
CA MET A 70 -15.73 3.62 4.20
C MET A 70 -17.08 3.78 3.50
N LEU A 71 -17.07 4.16 2.22
CA LEU A 71 -18.26 4.29 1.41
C LEU A 71 -18.99 2.95 1.25
N THR A 72 -18.24 1.89 0.97
CA THR A 72 -18.79 0.53 0.83
C THR A 72 -19.47 0.06 2.11
N ALA A 73 -18.84 0.26 3.26
CA ALA A 73 -19.40 -0.10 4.56
C ALA A 73 -20.72 0.63 4.84
N GLU A 74 -20.77 1.93 4.49
CA GLU A 74 -22.00 2.71 4.71
C GLU A 74 -23.11 2.34 3.72
N ILE A 75 -22.77 2.03 2.45
CA ILE A 75 -23.74 1.54 1.47
C ILE A 75 -24.34 0.19 1.93
N ALA A 76 -23.51 -0.75 2.37
CA ALA A 76 -23.96 -2.03 2.86
C ALA A 76 -24.89 -1.87 4.08
N ASN A 77 -24.56 -0.96 4.98
CA ASN A 77 -25.39 -0.62 6.13
C ASN A 77 -26.78 -0.08 5.70
N LYS A 78 -26.81 0.80 4.71
CA LYS A 78 -28.06 1.40 4.21
C LYS A 78 -28.92 0.42 3.40
N LEU A 79 -28.30 -0.53 2.71
CA LEU A 79 -29.01 -1.58 1.98
C LEU A 79 -29.56 -2.66 2.91
N SER A 80 -29.01 -2.81 4.09
CA SER A 80 -29.51 -3.73 5.10
C SER A 80 -30.75 -3.15 5.76
N THR A 81 -31.93 -3.59 5.32
CA THR A 81 -33.24 -3.12 5.79
C THR A 81 -33.54 -3.42 7.24
N ALA A 82 -32.73 -4.23 7.90
CA ALA A 82 -32.94 -4.66 9.29
C ALA A 82 -32.41 -3.66 10.34
N SER A 83 -31.67 -2.63 9.94
CA SER A 83 -31.03 -1.72 10.88
C SER A 83 -31.89 -0.50 11.17
N SER A 84 -32.71 -0.56 12.22
CA SER A 84 -33.35 0.61 12.80
C SER A 84 -32.39 1.49 13.61
N LYS A 85 -31.15 1.03 13.85
CA LYS A 85 -30.12 1.78 14.55
C LYS A 85 -29.27 2.52 13.52
N LYS A 86 -29.18 3.85 13.67
CA LYS A 86 -28.18 4.68 12.96
C LYS A 86 -26.78 4.34 13.49
N VAL A 87 -26.18 3.31 12.92
CA VAL A 87 -24.77 2.99 13.15
C VAL A 87 -23.98 3.58 11.98
N ASP A 88 -22.99 4.40 12.29
CA ASP A 88 -22.06 4.93 11.29
C ASP A 88 -20.97 3.88 11.01
N LYS A 89 -21.19 3.08 9.97
CA LYS A 89 -20.27 2.01 9.57
C LYS A 89 -19.00 2.54 8.94
N SER A 90 -19.03 3.72 8.38
CA SER A 90 -17.84 4.38 7.85
C SER A 90 -16.90 4.79 8.98
N ALA A 91 -17.43 5.37 10.04
CA ALA A 91 -16.66 5.71 11.23
C ALA A 91 -16.11 4.47 11.96
N GLU A 92 -16.93 3.41 12.07
CA GLU A 92 -16.51 2.13 12.64
C GLU A 92 -15.32 1.53 11.85
N TYR A 93 -15.41 1.50 10.53
CA TYR A 93 -14.33 1.03 9.67
C TYR A 93 -13.04 1.82 9.91
N LEU A 94 -13.13 3.15 9.87
CA LEU A 94 -11.98 4.03 10.05
C LEU A 94 -11.31 3.84 11.41
N ARG A 95 -12.11 3.71 12.47
CA ARG A 95 -11.62 3.46 13.83
C ARG A 95 -10.83 2.15 13.89
N ILE A 96 -11.42 1.05 13.39
CA ILE A 96 -10.77 -0.26 13.39
C ILE A 96 -9.48 -0.25 12.56
N LEU A 97 -9.51 0.37 11.38
CA LEU A 97 -8.34 0.49 10.53
C LEU A 97 -7.21 1.25 11.25
N THR A 98 -7.54 2.37 11.89
CA THR A 98 -6.58 3.19 12.64
C THR A 98 -5.96 2.37 13.79
N GLU A 99 -6.78 1.65 14.56
CA GLU A 99 -6.28 0.79 15.63
C GLU A 99 -5.31 -0.29 15.13
N ARG A 100 -5.59 -0.88 13.97
CA ARG A 100 -4.70 -1.89 13.36
C ARG A 100 -3.40 -1.26 12.86
N ILE A 101 -3.47 -0.09 12.23
CA ILE A 101 -2.28 0.65 11.80
C ILE A 101 -1.41 1.02 13.01
N GLU A 102 -2.01 1.46 14.11
CA GLU A 102 -1.28 1.76 15.35
C GLU A 102 -0.52 0.56 15.90
N LYS A 103 -1.09 -0.64 15.82
CA LYS A 103 -0.41 -1.88 16.23
C LYS A 103 0.85 -2.17 15.40
N THR A 104 0.96 -1.69 14.17
CA THR A 104 2.20 -1.90 13.39
C THR A 104 3.42 -1.25 14.02
N LYS A 105 3.24 -0.31 14.95
CA LYS A 105 4.33 0.28 15.72
C LYS A 105 5.08 -0.74 16.59
N GLU A 106 4.44 -1.82 16.96
CA GLU A 106 5.06 -2.93 17.71
C GLU A 106 6.21 -3.57 16.91
N HIS A 107 6.14 -3.51 15.58
CA HIS A 107 7.15 -4.04 14.66
C HIS A 107 8.29 -3.07 14.36
N TRP A 108 8.33 -1.89 14.97
CA TRP A 108 9.29 -0.83 14.62
C TRP A 108 10.75 -1.26 14.66
N ASN A 109 11.13 -2.00 15.70
CA ASN A 109 12.49 -2.50 15.84
C ASN A 109 12.81 -3.58 14.79
N SER A 110 11.88 -4.47 14.52
CA SER A 110 12.03 -5.49 13.48
C SER A 110 12.18 -4.86 12.09
N ILE A 111 11.37 -3.84 11.78
CA ILE A 111 11.45 -3.10 10.52
C ILE A 111 12.84 -2.46 10.36
N ARG A 112 13.39 -1.86 11.43
CA ARG A 112 14.74 -1.27 11.38
C ARG A 112 15.82 -2.32 11.15
N GLN A 113 15.76 -3.46 11.83
CA GLN A 113 16.71 -4.56 11.65
C GLN A 113 16.66 -5.12 10.23
N VAL A 114 15.45 -5.36 9.72
CA VAL A 114 15.22 -5.79 8.33
C VAL A 114 15.81 -4.77 7.35
N ALA A 115 15.55 -3.48 7.53
CA ALA A 115 16.06 -2.43 6.66
C ALA A 115 17.60 -2.38 6.63
N VAL A 116 18.27 -2.58 7.77
CA VAL A 116 19.74 -2.66 7.85
C VAL A 116 20.25 -3.84 7.04
N GLU A 117 19.68 -5.03 7.23
CA GLU A 117 20.10 -6.24 6.50
C GLU A 117 19.82 -6.14 5.01
N MET A 118 18.66 -5.63 4.61
CA MET A 118 18.35 -5.36 3.21
C MET A 118 19.37 -4.41 2.58
N THR A 119 19.67 -3.30 3.25
CA THR A 119 20.65 -2.32 2.77
C THR A 119 22.02 -2.96 2.59
N ARG A 120 22.47 -3.76 3.55
CA ARG A 120 23.74 -4.48 3.47
C ARG A 120 23.80 -5.39 2.24
N ARG A 121 22.75 -6.17 2.00
CA ARG A 121 22.66 -7.09 0.86
C ARG A 121 22.60 -6.37 -0.48
N ILE A 122 21.83 -5.31 -0.59
CA ILE A 122 21.73 -4.51 -1.80
C ILE A 122 23.10 -3.88 -2.14
N ARG A 123 23.82 -3.35 -1.13
CA ARG A 123 25.19 -2.84 -1.32
C ARG A 123 26.19 -3.91 -1.77
N GLN A 124 25.93 -5.17 -1.49
CA GLN A 124 26.71 -6.32 -1.96
C GLN A 124 26.28 -6.81 -3.37
N GLY A 125 25.46 -6.03 -4.07
CA GLY A 125 24.99 -6.35 -5.43
C GLY A 125 23.73 -7.22 -5.47
N GLY A 126 23.08 -7.45 -4.34
CA GLY A 126 21.78 -8.08 -4.28
C GLY A 126 20.68 -7.19 -4.86
N ARG A 127 19.55 -7.80 -5.17
CA ARG A 127 18.35 -7.12 -5.64
C ARG A 127 17.17 -7.40 -4.73
N TRP A 128 16.24 -6.47 -4.68
CA TRP A 128 15.01 -6.61 -3.92
C TRP A 128 13.86 -7.00 -4.85
N PHE A 129 13.20 -8.10 -4.53
CA PHE A 129 12.03 -8.60 -5.23
C PHE A 129 10.84 -8.70 -4.30
N VAL A 130 9.65 -8.58 -4.87
CA VAL A 130 8.39 -8.72 -4.14
C VAL A 130 7.52 -9.76 -4.81
N ARG A 131 6.89 -10.59 -4.02
CA ARG A 131 5.94 -11.60 -4.46
C ARG A 131 4.65 -11.54 -3.64
N SER A 132 3.53 -11.54 -4.33
CA SER A 132 2.21 -11.69 -3.72
C SER A 132 1.28 -12.34 -4.76
N LEU A 133 0.98 -13.63 -4.58
CA LEU A 133 0.09 -14.36 -5.49
C LEU A 133 -1.37 -14.05 -5.19
N GLU A 134 -1.73 -14.06 -3.91
CA GLU A 134 -3.11 -13.85 -3.47
C GLU A 134 -3.54 -12.38 -3.57
N HIS A 135 -2.57 -11.45 -3.60
CA HIS A 135 -2.84 -10.01 -3.66
C HIS A 135 -1.94 -9.31 -4.70
N PRO A 136 -2.20 -9.51 -5.99
CA PRO A 136 -1.35 -8.94 -7.06
C PRO A 136 -1.29 -7.41 -7.03
N GLY A 137 -2.31 -6.73 -6.50
CA GLY A 137 -2.31 -5.28 -6.32
C GLY A 137 -1.16 -4.80 -5.43
N PHE A 138 -0.84 -5.51 -4.36
CA PHE A 138 0.29 -5.19 -3.48
C PHE A 138 1.62 -5.19 -4.25
N GLN A 139 1.83 -6.20 -5.08
CA GLN A 139 3.03 -6.28 -5.91
C GLN A 139 3.12 -5.10 -6.89
N SER A 140 2.01 -4.75 -7.55
CA SER A 140 1.97 -3.63 -8.49
C SER A 140 2.28 -2.29 -7.82
N GLU A 141 1.76 -2.05 -6.62
CA GLU A 141 2.03 -0.84 -5.84
C GLU A 141 3.52 -0.66 -5.56
N LEU A 142 4.19 -1.73 -5.15
CA LEU A 142 5.60 -1.66 -4.79
C LEU A 142 6.54 -1.56 -5.99
N HIS A 143 6.08 -1.93 -7.18
CA HIS A 143 6.88 -1.82 -8.41
C HIS A 143 6.85 -0.42 -9.07
N GLY A 144 6.34 0.59 -8.39
CA GLY A 144 6.46 1.97 -8.83
C GLY A 144 5.47 2.42 -9.90
N VAL A 145 4.42 1.65 -10.13
CA VAL A 145 3.32 2.08 -11.03
C VAL A 145 2.53 3.21 -10.40
N ALA A 146 2.51 3.26 -9.07
CA ALA A 146 1.66 4.18 -8.33
C ALA A 146 2.31 5.53 -8.00
N SER A 147 3.61 5.68 -8.09
CA SER A 147 4.39 6.91 -7.93
C SER A 147 5.57 6.81 -6.96
N GLY A 148 6.65 7.46 -7.30
CA GLY A 148 7.87 7.53 -6.53
C GLY A 148 8.94 6.54 -7.00
N PRO A 149 10.18 6.75 -6.56
CA PRO A 149 11.28 5.89 -6.91
C PRO A 149 11.08 4.50 -6.30
N SER A 150 10.98 3.49 -7.15
CA SER A 150 10.94 2.11 -6.71
C SER A 150 12.34 1.49 -6.80
N ILE A 151 12.80 0.95 -5.68
CA ILE A 151 14.02 0.13 -5.62
C ILE A 151 13.71 -1.35 -5.78
N VAL A 152 12.44 -1.71 -5.94
CA VAL A 152 11.98 -3.07 -6.20
C VAL A 152 12.27 -3.43 -7.65
N ASN A 153 12.85 -4.59 -7.85
CA ASN A 153 13.20 -5.03 -9.20
C ASN A 153 12.05 -5.78 -9.87
N TRP A 154 11.75 -5.36 -11.10
CA TRP A 154 10.97 -6.17 -12.03
C TRP A 154 11.88 -7.21 -12.68
N GLY A 155 11.41 -8.41 -12.84
CA GLY A 155 12.09 -9.38 -13.66
C GLY A 155 12.30 -10.71 -12.99
N ASN A 156 13.24 -11.46 -13.55
CA ASN A 156 13.38 -12.88 -13.27
C ASN A 156 13.92 -13.12 -11.85
N TRP A 157 12.99 -13.11 -10.88
CA TRP A 157 13.21 -13.50 -9.48
C TRP A 157 13.53 -15.00 -9.35
N GLU A 158 13.31 -15.79 -10.41
CA GLU A 158 13.64 -17.22 -10.45
C GLU A 158 15.15 -17.46 -10.34
N LYS A 159 15.95 -16.50 -10.82
CA LYS A 159 17.41 -16.55 -10.67
C LYS A 159 17.87 -15.78 -9.44
N SER A 160 17.63 -16.35 -8.29
CA SER A 160 18.08 -15.80 -7.03
C SER A 160 19.61 -15.82 -6.93
N LYS A 161 20.20 -14.72 -6.45
CA LYS A 161 21.61 -14.66 -6.06
C LYS A 161 21.71 -14.59 -4.55
N MET A 162 22.83 -15.04 -4.01
CA MET A 162 23.07 -15.17 -2.56
C MET A 162 22.76 -13.90 -1.74
N HIS A 163 22.78 -12.71 -2.35
CA HIS A 163 22.50 -11.46 -1.66
C HIS A 163 21.12 -10.88 -1.97
N ASN A 164 20.30 -11.59 -2.73
CA ASN A 164 18.96 -11.10 -3.02
C ASN A 164 18.08 -11.04 -1.77
N VAL A 165 17.11 -10.12 -1.83
CA VAL A 165 16.06 -9.99 -0.83
C VAL A 165 14.73 -10.32 -1.49
N MET A 166 13.94 -11.15 -0.88
CA MET A 166 12.61 -11.51 -1.32
C MET A 166 11.59 -11.13 -0.24
N LEU A 167 10.70 -10.22 -0.56
CA LEU A 167 9.52 -9.92 0.25
C LEU A 167 8.35 -10.75 -0.28
N ILE A 168 7.77 -11.55 0.57
CA ILE A 168 6.58 -12.35 0.26
C ILE A 168 5.42 -11.85 1.10
N ASN A 169 4.35 -11.43 0.45
CA ASN A 169 3.10 -11.07 1.11
C ASN A 169 2.06 -12.14 0.86
N ALA A 170 1.54 -12.73 1.92
CA ALA A 170 0.50 -13.74 1.88
C ALA A 170 -0.73 -13.25 2.67
N ILE A 171 -1.91 -13.42 2.11
CA ILE A 171 -3.18 -13.17 2.83
C ILE A 171 -3.44 -14.33 3.80
N SER A 172 -3.07 -15.55 3.40
CA SER A 172 -3.21 -16.75 4.21
C SER A 172 -1.83 -17.20 4.72
N PRO A 173 -1.62 -17.30 6.04
CA PRO A 173 -0.32 -17.63 6.60
C PRO A 173 0.17 -19.05 6.25
N GLY A 174 -0.72 -19.91 5.80
CA GLY A 174 -0.43 -21.30 5.44
C GLY A 174 -0.46 -21.59 3.93
N TYR A 175 -0.41 -20.56 3.08
CA TYR A 175 -0.55 -20.80 1.62
C TYR A 175 0.64 -21.58 1.05
N PRO A 176 0.41 -22.82 0.54
CA PRO A 176 1.51 -23.75 0.24
C PRO A 176 2.51 -23.22 -0.78
N THR A 177 2.04 -22.49 -1.79
CA THR A 177 2.89 -21.96 -2.85
C THR A 177 3.86 -20.90 -2.33
N GLU A 178 3.42 -20.01 -1.45
CA GLU A 178 4.26 -18.96 -0.86
C GLU A 178 5.27 -19.56 0.13
N ILE A 179 4.84 -20.56 0.90
CA ILE A 179 5.75 -21.29 1.80
C ILE A 179 6.83 -22.00 1.00
N LYS A 180 6.47 -22.73 -0.05
CA LYS A 180 7.43 -23.42 -0.92
C LYS A 180 8.42 -22.44 -1.54
N LEU A 181 7.93 -21.32 -2.07
CA LEU A 181 8.78 -20.27 -2.63
C LEU A 181 9.74 -19.71 -1.57
N ALA A 182 9.26 -19.44 -0.37
CA ALA A 182 10.10 -18.94 0.72
C ALA A 182 11.24 -19.90 1.04
N GLN A 183 10.92 -21.19 1.16
CA GLN A 183 11.91 -22.25 1.43
C GLN A 183 12.95 -22.37 0.30
N GLU A 184 12.51 -22.38 -0.95
CA GLU A 184 13.41 -22.44 -2.12
C GLU A 184 14.36 -21.24 -2.12
N LYS A 185 13.85 -20.03 -1.90
CA LYS A 185 14.68 -18.82 -1.92
C LYS A 185 15.63 -18.74 -0.73
N GLN A 186 15.26 -19.25 0.43
CA GLN A 186 16.17 -19.39 1.56
C GLN A 186 17.33 -20.34 1.27
N VAL A 187 17.04 -21.50 0.67
CA VAL A 187 18.08 -22.48 0.25
C VAL A 187 19.03 -21.85 -0.77
N GLU A 188 18.55 -21.02 -1.66
CA GLU A 188 19.35 -20.27 -2.63
C GLU A 188 20.17 -19.12 -1.99
N GLY A 189 20.04 -18.88 -0.69
CA GLY A 189 20.76 -17.86 0.06
C GLY A 189 20.13 -16.47 0.04
N ALA A 190 18.92 -16.32 -0.47
CA ALA A 190 18.18 -15.07 -0.39
C ALA A 190 17.73 -14.79 1.05
N TYR A 191 17.62 -13.51 1.39
CA TYR A 191 17.00 -13.06 2.62
C TYR A 191 15.51 -12.91 2.39
N VAL A 192 14.72 -13.79 3.00
CA VAL A 192 13.27 -13.83 2.82
C VAL A 192 12.58 -13.11 3.97
N ILE A 193 11.66 -12.23 3.62
CA ILE A 193 10.83 -11.45 4.54
C ILE A 193 9.38 -11.82 4.25
N GLY A 194 8.65 -12.28 5.26
CA GLY A 194 7.22 -12.56 5.17
C GLY A 194 6.41 -11.39 5.72
N ILE A 195 5.33 -11.04 5.02
CA ILE A 195 4.25 -10.18 5.53
C ILE A 195 2.96 -10.97 5.41
N GLY A 196 2.22 -11.06 6.47
CA GLY A 196 0.95 -11.80 6.49
C GLY A 196 0.07 -11.39 7.67
N PRO A 197 -1.15 -11.92 7.72
CA PRO A 197 -2.05 -11.69 8.84
C PRO A 197 -1.51 -12.32 10.12
N ASP A 198 -1.81 -11.68 11.23
CA ASP A 198 -1.42 -12.08 12.59
C ASP A 198 -2.34 -13.18 13.16
N SER A 199 -3.12 -13.84 12.36
CA SER A 199 -4.14 -14.76 12.82
C SER A 199 -3.64 -16.19 13.00
N LEU A 200 -2.71 -16.39 13.93
CA LEU A 200 -2.53 -17.75 14.48
C LEU A 200 -3.62 -18.11 15.50
N ASP A 201 -4.38 -17.16 15.98
CA ASP A 201 -5.37 -17.34 17.04
C ASP A 201 -6.78 -17.69 16.53
N GLY A 202 -6.90 -18.12 15.29
CA GLY A 202 -8.04 -18.92 14.82
C GLY A 202 -9.42 -18.26 14.85
N GLU A 203 -9.56 -17.03 15.28
CA GLU A 203 -10.79 -16.27 15.09
C GLU A 203 -10.83 -15.72 13.66
N SER A 204 -10.99 -16.64 12.73
CA SER A 204 -11.52 -16.30 11.42
C SER A 204 -12.89 -15.66 11.59
N THR A 205 -12.94 -14.35 11.50
CA THR A 205 -14.19 -13.59 11.45
C THR A 205 -14.87 -13.73 10.09
N HIS A 206 -14.69 -14.83 9.41
CA HIS A 206 -15.44 -15.21 8.23
C HIS A 206 -16.63 -16.05 8.69
N GLY A 207 -17.63 -15.35 9.20
CA GLY A 207 -18.99 -15.83 9.27
C GLY A 207 -19.77 -15.31 8.07
#